data_799f6ab58c91d24f4c48a9079fdff4c2
#
_entry.id   799f6ab58c91d24f4c48a9079fdff4c2
#
_cell.length_a   1.000
_cell.length_b   1.000
_cell.length_c   1.000
_cell.angle_alpha   90.00
_cell.angle_beta   90.00
_cell.angle_gamma   90.00
#
_symmetry.space_group_name_H-M   'P 1'
#
loop_
_entity.id
_entity.type
_entity.pdbx_description
1 polymer ?
#
loop_
_entity_poly.entity_id
_entity_poly.type
_entity_poly.pdbx_seq_one_letter_code
_entity_poly.pdbx_strand_id
1 'polypeptide(L)'
;MRVLAGLFEGLESQTPYGGRAVSWEPLGSAWLKLGPRRLREKSEPGGVRTTEVMTAEARADVRLAAGRVLRFSGADWRIRTVETVGGQAILNLERS
;
A
#
# COMPACT_ATOMS: atom_id res chain seq x y z
N MET A 1 7.76 -0.48 -16.01
CA MET A 1 6.35 -0.73 -16.26
C MET A 1 5.51 0.30 -15.52
N ARG A 2 4.58 0.92 -16.20
CA ARG A 2 3.67 1.88 -15.58
C ARG A 2 2.28 1.29 -15.47
N VAL A 3 1.64 1.50 -14.34
CA VAL A 3 0.26 1.07 -14.11
C VAL A 3 -0.54 2.21 -13.49
N LEU A 4 -1.84 2.21 -13.78
CA LEU A 4 -2.77 3.11 -13.09
C LEU A 4 -3.34 2.35 -11.91
N ALA A 5 -3.08 2.85 -10.70
CA ALA A 5 -3.53 2.23 -9.47
C ALA A 5 -4.66 3.02 -8.83
N GLY A 6 -5.65 2.32 -8.29
CA GLY A 6 -6.64 2.94 -7.42
C GLY A 6 -6.05 3.16 -6.03
N LEU A 7 -6.32 4.32 -5.45
CA LEU A 7 -5.84 4.68 -4.12
C LEU A 7 -7.00 4.66 -3.13
N PHE A 8 -6.80 3.97 -2.02
CA PHE A 8 -7.84 3.77 -1.00
C PHE A 8 -7.33 4.12 0.39
N GLU A 9 -8.22 4.62 1.21
CA GLU A 9 -7.98 4.91 2.62
C GLU A 9 -8.85 3.99 3.48
N GLY A 10 -8.26 3.40 4.52
CA GLY A 10 -9.00 2.61 5.48
C GLY A 10 -9.61 3.49 6.55
N LEU A 11 -10.90 3.32 6.79
CA LEU A 11 -11.63 4.00 7.87
C LEU A 11 -12.10 2.98 8.88
N GLU A 12 -11.73 3.17 10.15
CA GLU A 12 -12.19 2.34 11.24
C GLU A 12 -13.45 2.91 11.84
N SER A 13 -14.43 2.05 12.11
CA SER A 13 -15.63 2.40 12.83
C SER A 13 -15.91 1.38 13.91
N GLN A 14 -16.55 1.80 15.00
CA GLN A 14 -17.03 0.86 16.01
C GLN A 14 -18.35 0.25 15.58
N THR A 15 -18.46 -1.07 15.77
CA THR A 15 -19.72 -1.77 15.56
C THR A 15 -20.58 -1.69 16.83
N PRO A 16 -21.92 -1.89 16.72
CA PRO A 16 -22.81 -1.89 17.89
C PRO A 16 -22.44 -2.92 18.97
N TYR A 17 -21.67 -3.93 18.63
CA TYR A 17 -21.26 -5.00 19.54
C TYR A 17 -19.85 -4.84 20.10
N GLY A 18 -19.27 -3.65 20.02
CA GLY A 18 -17.93 -3.37 20.56
C GLY A 18 -16.77 -3.81 19.68
N GLY A 19 -17.03 -4.33 18.49
CA GLY A 19 -15.99 -4.66 17.52
C GLY A 19 -15.55 -3.45 16.70
N ARG A 20 -14.57 -3.64 15.84
CA ARG A 20 -14.11 -2.65 14.89
C ARG A 20 -14.33 -3.16 13.47
N ALA A 21 -14.84 -2.30 12.62
CA ALA A 21 -14.98 -2.56 11.20
C ALA A 21 -14.09 -1.60 10.43
N VAL A 22 -13.47 -2.08 9.36
CA VAL A 22 -12.68 -1.25 8.45
C VAL A 22 -13.39 -1.19 7.12
N SER A 23 -13.65 0.02 6.65
CA SER A 23 -14.15 0.26 5.31
C SER A 23 -13.09 0.99 4.49
N TRP A 24 -13.03 0.73 3.20
CA TRP A 24 -12.06 1.35 2.30
C TRP A 24 -12.75 2.37 1.42
N GLU A 25 -12.28 3.60 1.49
CA GLU A 25 -12.80 4.69 0.66
C GLU A 25 -11.83 5.02 -0.47
N PRO A 26 -12.33 5.16 -1.71
CA PRO A 26 -11.47 5.57 -2.81
C PRO A 26 -11.07 7.04 -2.68
N LEU A 27 -9.77 7.31 -2.86
CA LEU A 27 -9.23 8.67 -2.87
C LEU A 27 -8.88 9.14 -4.27
N GLY A 28 -9.04 8.29 -5.27
CA GLY A 28 -8.68 8.58 -6.64
C GLY A 28 -7.73 7.55 -7.20
N SER A 29 -6.87 7.97 -8.12
CA SER A 29 -5.92 7.08 -8.77
C SER A 29 -4.56 7.75 -8.92
N ALA A 30 -3.53 6.93 -9.13
CA ALA A 30 -2.17 7.40 -9.34
C ALA A 30 -1.47 6.52 -10.36
N TRP A 31 -0.65 7.13 -11.20
CA TRP A 31 0.24 6.40 -12.09
C TRP A 31 1.50 5.99 -11.34
N LEU A 32 1.83 4.72 -11.41
CA LEU A 32 2.99 4.14 -10.74
C LEU A 32 3.96 3.57 -11.75
N LYS A 33 5.24 3.81 -11.54
CA LYS A 33 6.31 3.08 -12.20
C LYS A 33 6.80 2.02 -11.23
N LEU A 34 6.55 0.75 -11.58
CA LEU A 34 6.84 -0.37 -10.69
C LEU A 34 8.30 -0.78 -10.76
N GLY A 35 8.88 -1.03 -9.59
CA GLY A 35 10.19 -1.65 -9.45
C GLY A 35 10.06 -3.17 -9.31
N PRO A 36 11.18 -3.86 -9.05
CA PRO A 36 11.17 -5.31 -8.91
C PRO A 36 10.44 -5.76 -7.65
N ARG A 37 9.76 -6.90 -7.76
CA ARG A 37 9.15 -7.58 -6.63
C ARG A 37 10.19 -8.41 -5.90
N ARG A 38 10.05 -8.49 -4.59
CA ARG A 38 10.88 -9.33 -3.74
C ARG A 38 10.00 -10.04 -2.74
N LEU A 39 10.41 -11.24 -2.35
CA LEU A 39 9.81 -11.96 -1.24
C LEU A 39 10.62 -11.68 0.01
N ARG A 40 9.96 -11.40 1.10
CA ARG A 40 10.58 -11.17 2.38
C ARG A 40 10.03 -12.16 3.39
N GLU A 41 10.91 -12.94 4.00
CA GLU A 41 10.56 -13.85 5.08
C GLU A 41 10.78 -13.18 6.42
N LYS A 42 9.82 -13.37 7.30
CA LYS A 42 9.89 -12.85 8.64
C LYS A 42 9.59 -13.98 9.62
N SER A 43 10.52 -14.24 10.53
CA SER A 43 10.31 -15.21 11.59
C SER A 43 9.42 -14.60 12.67
N GLU A 44 8.36 -15.32 13.02
CA GLU A 44 7.43 -14.93 14.06
C GLU A 44 7.22 -16.08 15.04
N PRO A 45 6.77 -15.81 16.29
CA PRO A 45 6.32 -16.88 17.18
C PRO A 45 5.20 -17.66 16.51
N GLY A 46 5.42 -18.93 16.21
CA GLY A 46 4.46 -19.77 15.51
C GLY A 46 4.77 -20.05 14.06
N GLY A 47 5.89 -19.54 13.51
CA GLY A 47 6.32 -19.90 12.17
C GLY A 47 6.99 -18.78 11.38
N VAL A 48 7.10 -19.01 10.09
CA VAL A 48 7.67 -18.06 9.12
C VAL A 48 6.55 -17.46 8.31
N ARG A 49 6.55 -16.14 8.19
CA ARG A 49 5.62 -15.40 7.35
C ARG A 49 6.34 -14.86 6.13
N THR A 50 5.77 -15.11 4.96
CA THR A 50 6.29 -14.57 3.70
C THR A 50 5.47 -13.37 3.27
N THR A 51 6.14 -12.28 2.96
CA THR A 51 5.54 -11.05 2.52
C THR A 51 6.16 -10.64 1.19
N GLU A 52 5.34 -10.23 0.22
CA GLU A 52 5.86 -9.62 -0.99
C GLU A 52 6.08 -8.14 -0.75
N VAL A 53 7.21 -7.63 -1.22
CA VAL A 53 7.55 -6.21 -1.17
C VAL A 53 7.92 -5.72 -2.56
N MET A 54 7.65 -4.46 -2.82
CA MET A 54 7.96 -3.84 -4.09
C MET A 54 8.16 -2.35 -3.88
N THR A 55 9.05 -1.75 -4.67
CA THR A 55 9.15 -0.30 -4.74
C THR A 55 8.37 0.21 -5.94
N ALA A 56 7.83 1.41 -5.82
CA ALA A 56 7.17 2.09 -6.92
C ALA A 56 7.51 3.57 -6.87
N GLU A 57 7.56 4.18 -8.03
CA GLU A 57 7.76 5.62 -8.16
C GLU A 57 6.47 6.25 -8.68
N ALA A 58 6.13 7.40 -8.13
CA ALA A 58 4.97 8.16 -8.53
C ALA A 58 5.30 9.66 -8.48
N ARG A 59 4.45 10.47 -9.08
CA ARG A 59 4.51 11.90 -8.87
C ARG A 59 4.14 12.20 -7.42
N ALA A 60 4.86 13.09 -6.77
CA ALA A 60 4.57 13.46 -5.39
C ALA A 60 3.13 13.96 -5.23
N ASP A 61 2.43 13.38 -4.25
CA ASP A 61 1.02 13.66 -4.01
C ASP A 61 0.75 13.45 -2.51
N VAL A 62 0.08 14.40 -1.89
CA VAL A 62 -0.25 14.32 -0.47
C VAL A 62 -1.16 13.15 -0.12
N ARG A 63 -1.90 12.62 -1.10
CA ARG A 63 -2.74 11.45 -0.89
C ARG A 63 -1.94 10.16 -0.74
N LEU A 64 -0.69 10.13 -1.21
CA LEU A 64 0.19 8.98 -1.06
C LEU A 64 0.82 9.01 0.33
N ALA A 65 0.29 8.22 1.24
CA ALA A 65 0.71 8.18 2.63
C ALA A 65 0.77 6.76 3.15
N ALA A 66 1.62 6.54 4.16
CA ALA A 66 1.72 5.23 4.80
C ALA A 66 0.38 4.77 5.36
N GLY A 67 0.08 3.50 5.22
CA GLY A 67 -1.17 2.88 5.66
C GLY A 67 -2.26 2.85 4.62
N ARG A 68 -2.17 3.64 3.56
CA ARG A 68 -3.11 3.60 2.45
C ARG A 68 -2.79 2.45 1.51
N VAL A 69 -3.77 2.09 0.69
CA VAL A 69 -3.69 0.92 -0.20
C VAL A 69 -3.76 1.37 -1.65
N LEU A 70 -2.89 0.78 -2.46
CA LEU A 70 -2.90 0.90 -3.91
C LEU A 70 -3.37 -0.41 -4.51
N ARG A 71 -4.38 -0.34 -5.37
CA ARG A 71 -4.95 -1.50 -6.06
C ARG A 71 -4.62 -1.45 -7.53
N PHE A 72 -3.87 -2.45 -7.99
CA PHE A 72 -3.54 -2.63 -9.40
C PHE A 72 -3.26 -4.08 -9.70
N SER A 73 -3.47 -4.48 -10.94
CA SER A 73 -3.23 -5.86 -11.42
C SER A 73 -3.93 -6.93 -10.56
N GLY A 74 -5.12 -6.60 -10.04
CA GLY A 74 -5.91 -7.53 -9.25
C GLY A 74 -5.41 -7.75 -7.82
N ALA A 75 -4.50 -6.93 -7.33
CA ALA A 75 -3.94 -7.07 -5.99
C ALA A 75 -3.95 -5.74 -5.24
N ASP A 76 -4.01 -5.84 -3.93
CA ASP A 76 -3.95 -4.70 -3.03
C ASP A 76 -2.57 -4.64 -2.38
N TRP A 77 -1.92 -3.49 -2.51
CA TRP A 77 -0.62 -3.23 -1.95
C TRP A 77 -0.71 -2.11 -0.92
N ARG A 78 -0.26 -2.37 0.29
CA ARG A 78 -0.24 -1.36 1.34
C ARG A 78 1.03 -0.52 1.23
N ILE A 79 0.90 0.78 1.33
CA ILE A 79 2.03 1.71 1.38
C ILE A 79 2.65 1.64 2.77
N ARG A 80 3.89 1.18 2.86
CA ARG A 80 4.63 1.13 4.13
C ARG A 80 5.30 2.44 4.42
N THR A 81 6.02 2.97 3.43
CA THR A 81 6.76 4.22 3.57
C THR A 81 6.66 5.04 2.30
N VAL A 82 6.75 6.33 2.45
CA VAL A 82 6.79 7.28 1.34
C VAL A 82 7.98 8.20 1.54
N GLU A 83 8.83 8.28 0.52
CA GLU A 83 9.96 9.20 0.50
C GLU A 83 9.77 10.16 -0.67
N THR A 84 9.82 11.45 -0.42
CA THR A 84 9.64 12.45 -1.46
C THR A 84 10.97 13.08 -1.80
N VAL A 85 11.35 13.02 -3.07
CA VAL A 85 12.60 13.60 -3.57
C VAL A 85 12.31 14.32 -4.88
N GLY A 86 12.49 15.64 -4.90
CA GLY A 86 12.42 16.42 -6.12
C GLY A 86 11.10 16.30 -6.89
N GLY A 87 9.96 16.29 -6.23
CA GLY A 87 8.65 16.17 -6.88
C GLY A 87 8.25 14.75 -7.24
N GLN A 88 9.08 13.76 -6.90
CA GLN A 88 8.80 12.34 -7.06
C GLN A 88 8.60 11.70 -5.68
N ALA A 89 7.71 10.74 -5.62
CA ALA A 89 7.51 9.93 -4.42
C ALA A 89 8.03 8.52 -4.69
N ILE A 90 8.83 8.00 -3.76
CA ILE A 90 9.29 6.61 -3.78
C ILE A 90 8.51 5.88 -2.71
N LEU A 91 7.77 4.87 -3.13
CA LEU A 91 6.88 4.11 -2.26
C LEU A 91 7.44 2.73 -2.00
N ASN A 92 7.40 2.31 -0.74
CA ASN A 92 7.65 0.92 -0.39
C ASN A 92 6.30 0.26 -0.16
N LEU A 93 5.98 -0.73 -0.97
CA LEU A 93 4.70 -1.41 -0.99
C LEU A 93 4.86 -2.81 -0.43
N GLU A 94 3.84 -3.28 0.26
CA GLU A 94 3.80 -4.59 0.88
C GLU A 94 2.46 -5.25 0.65
N ARG A 95 2.52 -6.55 0.42
CA ARG A 95 1.33 -7.40 0.29
C ARG A 95 1.62 -8.74 0.96
N SER A 96 0.70 -9.22 1.75
CA SER A 96 0.80 -10.52 2.43
C SER A 96 -0.04 -11.61 1.77
#